data_117db8626295fe08855d0149f0135872
#
_entry.id   117db8626295fe08855d0149f0135872
#
_cell.length_a   1.000
_cell.length_b   1.000
_cell.length_c   1.000
_cell.angle_alpha   90.00
_cell.angle_beta   90.00
_cell.angle_gamma   90.00
#
_symmetry.space_group_name_H-M   'P 1'
#
loop_
_entity.id
_entity.type
_entity.pdbx_description
1 polymer ?
#
loop_
_entity_poly.entity_id
_entity_poly.type
_entity_poly.pdbx_seq_one_letter_code
_entity_poly.pdbx_strand_id
1 'polypeptide(L)'
;VLRPSQMCNLSEVVVRSDDDINSLKRKIRLATILGTMQATLTNFHYLRDIWKQNAEEEALLGVSLTGVMDNKLLSGQEGKSKLNDALEQLKAYAIETNKTWAKKLGINQATAVTTIKPSGTVSQLVDCASGMHPRWSQYYIRTVRGSINDPVAKMMMERGFPWEPSVMKPDVEVVFSFPVKAPDNCITVDRISAIEQLELWKAYKEH
;
A
#
# COMPACT_ATOMS: atom_id res chain seq x y z
N VAL A 1 -4.47 16.70 -1.42
CA VAL A 1 -3.27 17.48 -1.82
C VAL A 1 -2.66 18.09 -0.56
N LEU A 2 -1.36 17.90 -0.36
CA LEU A 2 -0.66 18.49 0.77
C LEU A 2 -0.45 19.99 0.53
N ARG A 3 -0.63 20.81 1.56
CA ARG A 3 -0.20 22.22 1.53
C ARG A 3 1.34 22.33 1.64
N PRO A 4 1.96 23.45 1.31
CA PRO A 4 3.39 23.65 1.51
C PRO A 4 3.81 23.38 2.96
N SER A 5 4.97 22.76 3.14
CA SER A 5 5.51 22.41 4.46
C SER A 5 4.56 21.51 5.29
N GLN A 6 3.99 20.48 4.64
CA GLN A 6 3.08 19.53 5.28
C GLN A 6 3.53 18.09 5.09
N MET A 7 3.23 17.24 6.04
CA MET A 7 3.46 15.80 6.04
C MET A 7 2.16 15.01 6.11
N CYS A 8 2.18 13.79 5.58
CA CYS A 8 1.10 12.83 5.73
C CYS A 8 1.65 11.54 6.34
N ASN A 9 1.03 11.06 7.39
CA ASN A 9 1.42 9.82 8.08
C ASN A 9 0.82 8.63 7.32
N LEU A 10 1.65 8.00 6.50
CA LEU A 10 1.22 6.92 5.61
C LEU A 10 1.24 5.58 6.32
N SER A 11 0.19 4.81 6.14
CA SER A 11 0.11 3.39 6.48
C SER A 11 -0.55 2.62 5.33
N GLU A 12 -0.28 1.31 5.25
CA GLU A 12 -0.75 0.50 4.14
C GLU A 12 -1.32 -0.82 4.64
N VAL A 13 -2.54 -1.11 4.22
CA VAL A 13 -3.25 -2.35 4.54
C VAL A 13 -3.04 -3.34 3.42
N VAL A 14 -2.48 -4.50 3.75
CA VAL A 14 -2.32 -5.61 2.82
C VAL A 14 -3.63 -6.38 2.71
N VAL A 15 -4.25 -6.30 1.55
CA VAL A 15 -5.47 -7.03 1.19
C VAL A 15 -5.09 -8.40 0.64
N ARG A 16 -5.79 -9.43 1.06
CA ARG A 16 -5.66 -10.81 0.60
C ARG A 16 -6.91 -11.27 -0.13
N SER A 17 -6.77 -12.29 -0.94
CA SER A 17 -7.88 -12.86 -1.73
C SER A 17 -9.05 -13.39 -0.88
N ASP A 18 -8.77 -13.79 0.34
CA ASP A 18 -9.72 -14.34 1.33
C ASP A 18 -10.22 -13.31 2.35
N ASP A 19 -9.82 -12.05 2.24
CA ASP A 19 -10.33 -11.01 3.12
C ASP A 19 -11.80 -10.70 2.84
N ASP A 20 -12.58 -10.68 3.91
CA ASP A 20 -13.95 -10.16 3.95
C ASP A 20 -13.99 -8.74 4.57
N ILE A 21 -15.16 -8.13 4.60
CA ILE A 21 -15.34 -6.79 5.16
C ILE A 21 -14.92 -6.70 6.64
N ASN A 22 -15.05 -7.77 7.42
CA ASN A 22 -14.70 -7.77 8.84
C ASN A 22 -13.19 -7.87 9.05
N SER A 23 -12.51 -8.72 8.28
CA SER A 23 -11.05 -8.81 8.30
C SER A 23 -10.41 -7.51 7.81
N LEU A 24 -10.96 -6.88 6.77
CA LEU A 24 -10.54 -5.57 6.27
C LEU A 24 -10.72 -4.48 7.33
N LYS A 25 -11.87 -4.42 8.02
CA LYS A 25 -12.09 -3.48 9.14
C LYS A 25 -11.04 -3.65 10.24
N ARG A 26 -10.70 -4.89 10.63
CA ARG A 26 -9.65 -5.13 11.63
C ARG A 26 -8.30 -4.60 11.18
N LYS A 27 -7.91 -4.85 9.93
CA LYS A 27 -6.64 -4.39 9.35
C LYS A 27 -6.59 -2.86 9.25
N ILE A 28 -7.66 -2.23 8.75
CA ILE A 28 -7.79 -0.77 8.66
C ILE A 28 -7.71 -0.12 10.04
N ARG A 29 -8.38 -0.72 11.04
CA ARG A 29 -8.29 -0.23 12.42
C ARG A 29 -6.85 -0.17 12.90
N LEU A 30 -6.07 -1.24 12.71
CA LEU A 30 -4.67 -1.29 13.13
C LEU A 30 -3.82 -0.27 12.37
N ALA A 31 -3.99 -0.17 11.05
CA ALA A 31 -3.27 0.80 10.23
C ALA A 31 -3.60 2.25 10.62
N THR A 32 -4.88 2.53 10.93
CA THR A 32 -5.31 3.85 11.39
C THR A 32 -4.75 4.20 12.76
N ILE A 33 -4.73 3.25 13.69
CA ILE A 33 -4.13 3.43 15.01
C ILE A 33 -2.64 3.75 14.87
N LEU A 34 -1.93 2.97 14.08
CA LEU A 34 -0.50 3.17 13.82
C LEU A 34 -0.23 4.56 13.22
N GLY A 35 -0.99 4.95 12.19
CA GLY A 35 -0.88 6.28 11.60
C GLY A 35 -1.19 7.41 12.59
N THR A 36 -2.21 7.24 13.46
CA THR A 36 -2.55 8.22 14.49
C THR A 36 -1.45 8.33 15.56
N MET A 37 -0.82 7.22 15.93
CA MET A 37 0.35 7.24 16.82
C MET A 37 1.54 7.93 16.14
N GLN A 38 1.78 7.65 14.86
CA GLN A 38 2.84 8.31 14.09
C GLN A 38 2.63 9.83 14.02
N ALA A 39 1.38 10.31 13.94
CA ALA A 39 1.05 11.74 13.92
C ALA A 39 1.45 12.50 15.19
N THR A 40 1.78 11.80 16.29
CA THR A 40 2.33 12.44 17.50
C THR A 40 3.82 12.80 17.36
N LEU A 41 4.51 12.29 16.34
CA LEU A 41 5.94 12.52 16.10
C LEU A 41 6.17 13.83 15.35
N THR A 42 6.07 14.96 16.03
CA THR A 42 6.14 16.32 15.46
C THR A 42 7.44 17.05 15.80
N ASN A 43 8.43 16.36 16.34
CA ASN A 43 9.74 16.95 16.65
C ASN A 43 10.67 16.92 15.42
N PHE A 44 10.65 17.97 14.63
CA PHE A 44 11.41 18.09 13.39
C PHE A 44 12.66 18.97 13.59
N HIS A 45 13.74 18.40 14.10
CA HIS A 45 14.97 19.12 14.49
C HIS A 45 15.60 20.00 13.40
N TYR A 46 15.45 19.64 12.11
CA TYR A 46 16.13 20.32 11.00
C TYR A 46 15.17 21.05 10.05
N LEU A 47 13.88 21.08 10.38
CA LEU A 47 12.87 21.75 9.57
C LEU A 47 12.44 23.07 10.25
N ARG A 48 11.89 23.98 9.46
CA ARG A 48 11.31 25.23 9.96
C ARG A 48 10.06 24.92 10.79
N ASP A 49 9.75 25.73 11.79
CA ASP A 49 8.63 25.54 12.72
C ASP A 49 7.27 25.37 12.04
N ILE A 50 7.10 25.95 10.84
CA ILE A 50 5.87 25.78 10.06
C ILE A 50 5.54 24.32 9.75
N TRP A 51 6.54 23.43 9.63
CA TRP A 51 6.31 22.00 9.43
C TRP A 51 5.62 21.36 10.64
N LYS A 52 6.11 21.73 11.84
CA LYS A 52 5.52 21.25 13.09
C LYS A 52 4.10 21.79 13.25
N GLN A 53 3.90 23.10 13.06
CA GLN A 53 2.58 23.74 13.17
C GLN A 53 1.57 23.09 12.23
N ASN A 54 1.92 22.90 10.96
CA ASN A 54 1.05 22.27 9.98
C ASN A 54 0.76 20.79 10.31
N ALA A 55 1.78 20.04 10.76
CA ALA A 55 1.61 18.64 11.13
C ALA A 55 0.69 18.47 12.36
N GLU A 56 0.83 19.31 13.37
CA GLU A 56 -0.01 19.29 14.57
C GLU A 56 -1.45 19.77 14.29
N GLU A 57 -1.61 20.79 13.42
CA GLU A 57 -2.93 21.33 13.06
C GLU A 57 -3.78 20.29 12.32
N GLU A 58 -3.26 19.68 11.28
CA GLU A 58 -4.02 18.78 10.41
C GLU A 58 -3.90 17.31 10.78
N ALA A 59 -2.84 16.90 11.46
CA ALA A 59 -2.56 15.51 11.86
C ALA A 59 -2.84 14.48 10.75
N LEU A 60 -2.48 14.80 9.49
CA LEU A 60 -2.88 14.07 8.30
C LEU A 60 -2.49 12.60 8.34
N LEU A 61 -3.43 11.73 8.03
CA LEU A 61 -3.21 10.31 7.79
C LEU A 61 -3.36 9.97 6.31
N GLY A 62 -2.73 8.89 5.92
CA GLY A 62 -2.88 8.29 4.59
C GLY A 62 -2.98 6.77 4.71
N VAL A 63 -4.11 6.29 5.20
CA VAL A 63 -4.42 4.85 5.24
C VAL A 63 -4.77 4.41 3.83
N SER A 64 -3.98 3.53 3.26
CA SER A 64 -4.12 3.02 1.89
C SER A 64 -4.33 1.51 1.86
N LEU A 65 -4.79 1.01 0.72
CA LEU A 65 -4.97 -0.41 0.44
C LEU A 65 -3.99 -0.85 -0.64
N THR A 66 -3.36 -2.02 -0.46
CA THR A 66 -2.57 -2.70 -1.50
C THR A 66 -3.05 -4.14 -1.64
N GLY A 67 -2.93 -4.73 -2.82
CA GLY A 67 -3.53 -6.04 -3.10
C GLY A 67 -5.00 -5.98 -3.54
N VAL A 68 -5.48 -4.81 -3.92
CA VAL A 68 -6.87 -4.59 -4.33
C VAL A 68 -7.31 -5.58 -5.42
N MET A 69 -6.47 -5.80 -6.43
CA MET A 69 -6.77 -6.69 -7.56
C MET A 69 -6.69 -8.19 -7.23
N ASP A 70 -6.21 -8.54 -6.05
CA ASP A 70 -6.19 -9.92 -5.56
C ASP A 70 -7.52 -10.30 -4.86
N ASN A 71 -8.40 -9.33 -4.57
CA ASN A 71 -9.64 -9.50 -3.80
C ASN A 71 -10.87 -9.18 -4.64
N LYS A 72 -11.86 -10.08 -4.66
CA LYS A 72 -13.06 -9.94 -5.52
C LYS A 72 -13.95 -8.76 -5.13
N LEU A 73 -14.11 -8.48 -3.85
CA LEU A 73 -14.93 -7.37 -3.38
C LEU A 73 -14.29 -6.03 -3.76
N LEU A 74 -13.01 -5.85 -3.44
CA LEU A 74 -12.31 -4.59 -3.62
C LEU A 74 -11.89 -4.32 -5.07
N SER A 75 -11.73 -5.34 -5.90
CA SER A 75 -11.52 -5.18 -7.35
C SER A 75 -12.80 -4.89 -8.13
N GLY A 76 -13.96 -4.92 -7.46
CA GLY A 76 -15.26 -4.68 -8.11
C GLY A 76 -15.84 -5.89 -8.84
N GLN A 77 -15.20 -7.07 -8.82
CA GLN A 77 -15.70 -8.28 -9.47
C GLN A 77 -17.06 -8.75 -8.91
N GLU A 78 -17.38 -8.39 -7.68
CA GLU A 78 -18.68 -8.69 -7.06
C GLU A 78 -19.77 -7.65 -7.37
N GLY A 79 -19.45 -6.64 -8.17
CA GLY A 79 -20.37 -5.58 -8.58
C GLY A 79 -20.05 -4.23 -7.93
N LYS A 80 -20.31 -3.16 -8.71
CA LYS A 80 -19.96 -1.78 -8.34
C LYS A 80 -20.65 -1.30 -7.06
N SER A 81 -21.91 -1.68 -6.83
CA SER A 81 -22.65 -1.30 -5.61
C SER A 81 -21.98 -1.87 -4.36
N LYS A 82 -21.63 -3.17 -4.37
CA LYS A 82 -20.95 -3.80 -3.23
C LYS A 82 -19.57 -3.18 -2.97
N LEU A 83 -18.83 -2.83 -4.01
CA LEU A 83 -17.56 -2.12 -3.89
C LEU A 83 -17.76 -0.77 -3.19
N ASN A 84 -18.69 0.04 -3.68
CA ASN A 84 -18.96 1.38 -3.14
C ASN A 84 -19.38 1.29 -1.66
N ASP A 85 -20.31 0.39 -1.34
CA ASP A 85 -20.77 0.14 0.03
C ASP A 85 -19.61 -0.29 0.95
N ALA A 86 -18.70 -1.12 0.45
CA ALA A 86 -17.52 -1.55 1.20
C ALA A 86 -16.56 -0.38 1.45
N LEU A 87 -16.28 0.43 0.42
CA LEU A 87 -15.38 1.58 0.54
C LEU A 87 -15.91 2.61 1.56
N GLU A 88 -17.21 2.95 1.49
CA GLU A 88 -17.85 3.86 2.45
C GLU A 88 -17.76 3.32 3.89
N GLN A 89 -18.04 2.03 4.09
CA GLN A 89 -17.92 1.42 5.41
C GLN A 89 -16.49 1.43 5.94
N LEU A 90 -15.49 1.12 5.12
CA LEU A 90 -14.09 1.09 5.50
C LEU A 90 -13.57 2.49 5.83
N LYS A 91 -13.94 3.49 5.02
CA LYS A 91 -13.62 4.91 5.24
C LYS A 91 -14.24 5.44 6.53
N ALA A 92 -15.54 5.22 6.73
CA ALA A 92 -16.22 5.63 7.96
C ALA A 92 -15.58 4.99 9.20
N TYR A 93 -15.21 3.73 9.12
CA TYR A 93 -14.55 3.02 10.21
C TYR A 93 -13.14 3.54 10.50
N ALA A 94 -12.37 3.90 9.48
CA ALA A 94 -11.07 4.55 9.63
C ALA A 94 -11.20 5.91 10.33
N ILE A 95 -12.15 6.75 9.89
CA ILE A 95 -12.40 8.08 10.47
C ILE A 95 -12.77 7.98 11.96
N GLU A 96 -13.69 7.08 12.33
CA GLU A 96 -14.10 6.90 13.73
C GLU A 96 -12.96 6.34 14.60
N THR A 97 -12.14 5.44 14.03
CA THR A 97 -10.94 4.94 14.70
C THR A 97 -9.95 6.06 14.98
N ASN A 98 -9.67 6.92 13.97
CA ASN A 98 -8.78 8.07 14.16
C ASN A 98 -9.33 9.04 15.22
N LYS A 99 -10.61 9.39 15.17
CA LYS A 99 -11.27 10.26 16.14
C LYS A 99 -11.10 9.74 17.58
N THR A 100 -11.34 8.45 17.77
CA THR A 100 -11.21 7.79 19.08
C THR A 100 -9.77 7.83 19.59
N TRP A 101 -8.80 7.55 18.73
CA TRP A 101 -7.40 7.48 19.13
C TRP A 101 -6.73 8.85 19.21
N ALA A 102 -7.07 9.79 18.37
CA ALA A 102 -6.63 11.19 18.48
C ALA A 102 -7.02 11.78 19.83
N LYS A 103 -8.26 11.55 20.27
CA LYS A 103 -8.73 11.96 21.59
C LYS A 103 -7.92 11.31 22.73
N LYS A 104 -7.60 10.01 22.63
CA LYS A 104 -6.79 9.30 23.64
C LYS A 104 -5.36 9.82 23.72
N LEU A 105 -4.79 10.21 22.58
CA LEU A 105 -3.41 10.70 22.47
C LEU A 105 -3.30 12.21 22.71
N GLY A 106 -4.42 12.93 22.85
CA GLY A 106 -4.44 14.38 23.07
C GLY A 106 -3.98 15.21 21.87
N ILE A 107 -4.18 14.69 20.64
CA ILE A 107 -3.86 15.38 19.40
C ILE A 107 -5.14 15.71 18.61
N ASN A 108 -5.01 16.57 17.60
CA ASN A 108 -6.10 16.87 16.69
C ASN A 108 -6.54 15.63 15.92
N GLN A 109 -7.83 15.55 15.60
CA GLN A 109 -8.34 14.58 14.64
C GLN A 109 -7.77 14.91 13.25
N ALA A 110 -7.38 13.91 12.51
CA ALA A 110 -6.87 14.07 11.15
C ALA A 110 -7.93 14.72 10.23
N THR A 111 -7.54 15.74 9.49
CA THR A 111 -8.41 16.41 8.50
C THR A 111 -8.66 15.53 7.27
N ALA A 112 -7.75 14.59 6.97
CA ALA A 112 -7.94 13.52 6.00
C ALA A 112 -7.33 12.23 6.54
N VAL A 113 -8.00 11.09 6.34
CA VAL A 113 -7.61 9.80 6.92
C VAL A 113 -7.20 8.79 5.87
N THR A 114 -7.92 8.72 4.74
CA THR A 114 -7.71 7.72 3.69
C THR A 114 -6.99 8.31 2.49
N THR A 115 -6.25 7.47 1.76
CA THR A 115 -5.59 7.88 0.51
C THR A 115 -5.49 6.72 -0.47
N ILE A 116 -5.42 7.05 -1.75
CA ILE A 116 -4.98 6.12 -2.79
C ILE A 116 -3.48 6.36 -2.97
N LYS A 117 -2.68 5.36 -2.67
CA LYS A 117 -1.23 5.41 -2.73
C LYS A 117 -0.70 4.32 -3.64
N PRO A 118 0.26 4.61 -4.54
CA PRO A 118 0.98 3.55 -5.24
C PRO A 118 1.83 2.76 -4.23
N SER A 119 1.72 1.45 -4.28
CA SER A 119 2.54 0.54 -3.47
C SER A 119 3.66 -0.02 -4.32
N GLY A 120 4.88 0.41 -4.07
CA GLY A 120 6.05 -0.08 -4.80
C GLY A 120 6.59 -1.37 -4.19
N THR A 121 7.72 -1.27 -3.51
CA THR A 121 8.45 -2.41 -2.94
C THR A 121 7.67 -3.17 -1.87
N VAL A 122 6.84 -2.50 -1.07
CA VAL A 122 6.08 -3.14 0.03
C VAL A 122 5.15 -4.23 -0.50
N SER A 123 4.40 -3.97 -1.57
CA SER A 123 3.51 -4.97 -2.18
C SER A 123 4.26 -6.23 -2.62
N GLN A 124 5.51 -6.08 -3.02
CA GLN A 124 6.34 -7.20 -3.45
C GLN A 124 6.89 -7.99 -2.27
N LEU A 125 7.28 -7.31 -1.20
CA LEU A 125 7.73 -7.94 0.05
C LEU A 125 6.65 -8.84 0.65
N VAL A 126 5.40 -8.43 0.56
CA VAL A 126 4.25 -9.14 1.12
C VAL A 126 3.48 -9.99 0.10
N ASP A 127 3.99 -10.12 -1.12
CA ASP A 127 3.38 -10.85 -2.23
C ASP A 127 1.89 -10.55 -2.42
N CYS A 128 1.60 -9.32 -2.84
CA CYS A 128 0.27 -8.91 -3.27
C CYS A 128 0.32 -8.04 -4.54
N ALA A 129 -0.83 -7.81 -5.16
CA ALA A 129 -0.94 -6.83 -6.24
C ALA A 129 -0.55 -5.43 -5.73
N SER A 130 0.11 -4.63 -6.56
CA SER A 130 0.64 -3.32 -6.17
C SER A 130 -0.46 -2.25 -6.12
N GLY A 131 -0.84 -1.83 -4.91
CA GLY A 131 -1.91 -0.86 -4.73
C GLY A 131 -3.20 -1.36 -5.36
N MET A 132 -3.71 -0.59 -6.32
CA MET A 132 -4.88 -0.94 -7.12
C MET A 132 -4.53 -1.37 -8.57
N HIS A 133 -3.26 -1.71 -8.84
CA HIS A 133 -2.83 -2.19 -10.14
C HIS A 133 -3.06 -3.70 -10.27
N PRO A 134 -3.35 -4.21 -11.49
CA PRO A 134 -3.48 -5.64 -11.74
C PRO A 134 -2.14 -6.36 -11.59
N ARG A 135 -2.18 -7.66 -11.36
CA ARG A 135 -1.01 -8.54 -11.48
C ARG A 135 -0.57 -8.62 -12.94
N TRP A 136 0.73 -8.81 -13.18
CA TRP A 136 1.24 -8.95 -14.55
C TRP A 136 0.62 -10.15 -15.28
N SER A 137 0.62 -11.31 -14.63
CA SER A 137 0.08 -12.57 -15.17
C SER A 137 -0.29 -13.49 -14.00
N GLN A 138 -1.01 -14.58 -14.31
CA GLN A 138 -1.29 -15.64 -13.33
C GLN A 138 0.00 -16.33 -12.85
N TYR A 139 0.96 -16.54 -13.76
CA TYR A 139 2.29 -17.06 -13.48
C TYR A 139 3.32 -16.17 -14.18
N TYR A 140 4.34 -15.75 -13.45
CA TYR A 140 5.41 -14.93 -14.03
C TYR A 140 6.72 -15.11 -13.26
N ILE A 141 7.82 -14.75 -13.89
CA ILE A 141 9.13 -14.70 -13.26
C ILE A 141 9.40 -13.24 -12.88
N ARG A 142 9.64 -13.02 -11.59
CA ARG A 142 10.07 -11.73 -11.08
C ARG A 142 11.56 -11.70 -10.96
N THR A 143 12.20 -10.72 -11.59
CA THR A 143 13.62 -10.48 -11.47
C THR A 143 13.92 -9.40 -10.45
N VAL A 144 14.89 -9.65 -9.58
CA VAL A 144 15.37 -8.72 -8.56
C VAL A 144 16.86 -8.50 -8.72
N ARG A 145 17.26 -7.23 -8.84
CA ARG A 145 18.67 -6.85 -8.92
C ARG A 145 19.24 -6.64 -7.52
N GLY A 146 20.48 -7.08 -7.34
CA GLY A 146 21.25 -6.86 -6.12
C GLY A 146 22.70 -6.55 -6.44
N SER A 147 23.41 -5.89 -5.54
CA SER A 147 24.86 -5.76 -5.65
C SER A 147 25.52 -7.12 -5.41
N ILE A 148 26.53 -7.46 -6.23
CA ILE A 148 27.34 -8.67 -6.02
C ILE A 148 28.05 -8.67 -4.66
N ASN A 149 28.23 -7.49 -4.07
CA ASN A 149 28.86 -7.32 -2.76
C ASN A 149 27.89 -7.34 -1.59
N ASP A 150 26.58 -7.35 -1.85
CA ASP A 150 25.56 -7.44 -0.82
C ASP A 150 25.64 -8.81 -0.10
N PRO A 151 25.66 -8.85 1.23
CA PRO A 151 25.76 -10.11 1.98
C PRO A 151 24.60 -11.09 1.69
N VAL A 152 23.38 -10.56 1.47
CA VAL A 152 22.23 -11.39 1.13
C VAL A 152 22.37 -11.97 -0.27
N ALA A 153 22.82 -11.16 -1.25
CA ALA A 153 23.09 -11.63 -2.61
C ALA A 153 24.15 -12.73 -2.61
N LYS A 154 25.26 -12.55 -1.87
CA LYS A 154 26.30 -13.59 -1.73
C LYS A 154 25.77 -14.87 -1.15
N MET A 155 25.03 -14.79 -0.05
CA MET A 155 24.40 -15.96 0.58
C MET A 155 23.46 -16.69 -0.39
N MET A 156 22.67 -15.96 -1.17
CA MET A 156 21.75 -16.56 -2.14
C MET A 156 22.51 -17.29 -3.26
N MET A 157 23.57 -16.69 -3.81
CA MET A 157 24.43 -17.32 -4.81
C MET A 157 25.08 -18.61 -4.26
N GLU A 158 25.64 -18.56 -3.05
CA GLU A 158 26.26 -19.70 -2.38
C GLU A 158 25.26 -20.83 -2.10
N ARG A 159 23.98 -20.49 -1.86
CA ARG A 159 22.92 -21.49 -1.66
C ARG A 159 22.26 -21.98 -2.94
N GLY A 160 22.77 -21.57 -4.10
CA GLY A 160 22.32 -22.07 -5.41
C GLY A 160 20.98 -21.48 -5.88
N PHE A 161 20.57 -20.29 -5.41
CA PHE A 161 19.45 -19.59 -6.00
C PHE A 161 19.75 -19.25 -7.46
N PRO A 162 18.80 -19.38 -8.39
CA PRO A 162 18.99 -18.99 -9.77
C PRO A 162 19.35 -17.51 -9.90
N TRP A 163 20.48 -17.23 -10.50
CA TRP A 163 20.96 -15.87 -10.73
C TRP A 163 21.78 -15.77 -12.02
N GLU A 164 21.91 -14.55 -12.53
CA GLU A 164 22.73 -14.22 -13.69
C GLU A 164 23.37 -12.84 -13.49
N PRO A 165 24.48 -12.51 -14.15
CA PRO A 165 25.04 -11.16 -14.17
C PRO A 165 24.03 -10.17 -14.78
N SER A 166 23.97 -8.94 -14.26
CA SER A 166 23.16 -7.88 -14.84
C SER A 166 23.66 -7.52 -16.24
N VAL A 167 22.77 -7.40 -17.21
CA VAL A 167 23.12 -6.98 -18.58
C VAL A 167 23.75 -5.58 -18.60
N MET A 168 23.32 -4.68 -17.74
CA MET A 168 23.80 -3.31 -17.71
C MET A 168 25.11 -3.13 -16.93
N LYS A 169 25.33 -3.96 -15.91
CA LYS A 169 26.47 -3.84 -14.98
C LYS A 169 26.93 -5.21 -14.51
N PRO A 170 27.47 -6.07 -15.40
CA PRO A 170 27.74 -7.48 -15.10
C PRO A 170 28.76 -7.68 -13.98
N ASP A 171 29.70 -6.74 -13.78
CA ASP A 171 30.77 -6.87 -12.80
C ASP A 171 30.37 -6.48 -11.37
N VAL A 172 29.22 -5.80 -11.19
CA VAL A 172 28.82 -5.23 -9.90
C VAL A 172 27.39 -5.59 -9.48
N GLU A 173 26.57 -6.09 -10.40
CA GLU A 173 25.17 -6.42 -10.16
C GLU A 173 24.84 -7.85 -10.61
N VAL A 174 24.02 -8.51 -9.81
CA VAL A 174 23.43 -9.81 -10.10
C VAL A 174 21.89 -9.68 -10.17
N VAL A 175 21.27 -10.55 -10.95
CA VAL A 175 19.82 -10.64 -11.12
C VAL A 175 19.36 -12.00 -10.65
N PHE A 176 18.47 -12.03 -9.67
CA PHE A 176 17.82 -13.25 -9.18
C PHE A 176 16.45 -13.40 -9.83
N SER A 177 16.09 -14.63 -10.17
CA SER A 177 14.79 -14.97 -10.79
C SER A 177 13.91 -15.74 -9.82
N PHE A 178 12.73 -15.21 -9.53
CA PHE A 178 11.74 -15.80 -8.62
C PHE A 178 10.46 -16.16 -9.38
N PRO A 179 10.04 -17.42 -9.42
CA PRO A 179 8.73 -17.78 -9.94
C PRO A 179 7.64 -17.31 -8.97
N VAL A 180 6.63 -16.61 -9.50
CA VAL A 180 5.50 -16.09 -8.75
C VAL A 180 4.20 -16.66 -9.33
N LYS A 181 3.31 -17.14 -8.45
CA LYS A 181 1.94 -17.50 -8.77
C LYS A 181 1.00 -16.47 -8.13
N ALA A 182 0.20 -15.78 -8.93
CA ALA A 182 -0.86 -14.91 -8.45
C ALA A 182 -2.05 -15.71 -7.89
N PRO A 183 -2.88 -15.16 -7.00
CA PRO A 183 -4.12 -15.79 -6.55
C PRO A 183 -5.04 -16.14 -7.72
N ASP A 184 -5.75 -17.27 -7.65
CA ASP A 184 -6.52 -17.81 -8.79
C ASP A 184 -7.61 -16.88 -9.33
N ASN A 185 -8.14 -15.98 -8.48
CA ASN A 185 -9.20 -15.03 -8.83
C ASN A 185 -8.71 -13.58 -8.99
N CYS A 186 -7.40 -13.36 -9.05
CA CYS A 186 -6.86 -12.01 -9.22
C CYS A 186 -7.17 -11.45 -10.61
N ILE A 187 -7.20 -10.13 -10.71
CA ILE A 187 -7.21 -9.45 -12.01
C ILE A 187 -5.77 -9.28 -12.49
N THR A 188 -5.53 -9.73 -13.71
CA THR A 188 -4.26 -9.60 -14.43
C THR A 188 -4.37 -8.53 -15.52
N VAL A 189 -3.22 -8.03 -16.01
CA VAL A 189 -3.16 -6.93 -16.99
C VAL A 189 -3.97 -7.21 -18.26
N ASP A 190 -4.03 -8.47 -18.68
CA ASP A 190 -4.79 -8.92 -19.85
C ASP A 190 -6.32 -9.00 -19.63
N ARG A 191 -6.78 -8.84 -18.36
CA ARG A 191 -8.20 -8.96 -17.96
C ARG A 191 -8.85 -7.63 -17.61
N ILE A 192 -8.15 -6.52 -17.73
CA ILE A 192 -8.68 -5.18 -17.43
C ILE A 192 -8.12 -4.18 -18.45
N SER A 193 -8.98 -3.38 -19.01
CA SER A 193 -8.60 -2.26 -19.86
C SER A 193 -8.15 -1.05 -19.04
N ALA A 194 -7.44 -0.12 -19.68
CA ALA A 194 -7.04 1.14 -19.03
C ALA A 194 -8.27 1.96 -18.58
N ILE A 195 -9.37 1.91 -19.34
CA ILE A 195 -10.61 2.63 -19.00
C ILE A 195 -11.24 2.03 -17.75
N GLU A 196 -11.39 0.70 -17.69
CA GLU A 196 -11.94 0.03 -16.50
C GLU A 196 -11.09 0.28 -15.25
N GLN A 197 -9.77 0.34 -15.39
CA GLN A 197 -8.89 0.69 -14.27
C GLN A 197 -9.08 2.13 -13.81
N LEU A 198 -9.29 3.08 -14.72
CA LEU A 198 -9.61 4.48 -14.39
C LEU A 198 -10.99 4.60 -13.75
N GLU A 199 -11.97 3.83 -14.19
CA GLU A 199 -13.29 3.78 -13.54
C GLU A 199 -13.22 3.22 -12.12
N LEU A 200 -12.42 2.19 -11.90
CA LEU A 200 -12.15 1.68 -10.55
C LEU A 200 -11.48 2.75 -9.69
N TRP A 201 -10.43 3.40 -10.20
CA TRP A 201 -9.77 4.50 -9.50
C TRP A 201 -10.75 5.62 -9.15
N LYS A 202 -11.65 5.98 -10.09
CA LYS A 202 -12.69 6.98 -9.85
C LYS A 202 -13.60 6.56 -8.69
N ALA A 203 -14.09 5.32 -8.65
CA ALA A 203 -14.89 4.81 -7.55
C ALA A 203 -14.17 4.96 -6.19
N TYR A 204 -12.89 4.62 -6.12
CA TYR A 204 -12.07 4.80 -4.92
C TYR A 204 -11.86 6.27 -4.52
N LYS A 205 -11.96 7.20 -5.47
CA LYS A 205 -11.86 8.65 -5.20
C LYS A 205 -13.17 9.27 -4.75
N GLU A 206 -14.29 8.71 -5.20
CA GLU A 206 -15.63 9.21 -4.86
C GLU A 206 -16.11 8.70 -3.50
N HIS A 207 -15.72 7.49 -3.14
CA HIS A 207 -16.10 6.79 -1.90
C HIS A 207 -14.94 6.67 -0.92
#